data_43ecd91de1c113213f64358ded218891
#
_entry.id   43ecd91de1c113213f64358ded218891
#
_cell.length_a   1.000
_cell.length_b   1.000
_cell.length_c   1.000
_cell.angle_alpha   90.00
_cell.angle_beta   90.00
_cell.angle_gamma   90.00
#
_symmetry.space_group_name_H-M   'P 1'
#
loop_
_entity.id
_entity.type
_entity.pdbx_description
1 polymer ?
#
loop_
_entity_poly.entity_id
_entity_poly.type
_entity_poly.pdbx_seq_one_letter_code
_entity_poly.pdbx_strand_id
1 'polypeptide(L)'
;MKQFSNTIFNLGYFLILTMTAIALLFLSGQILLSHTYIPLRISEGVQFVSNPWYFYPILLLFLLSLFLIRPLLEKVQTKHLFWFLSFLFIAAAVFLITAYDGRIRADAKHVFNAALAFNRGDYSSLTTVGSYMYRNPHQLGLMTLERLYAFISPTTQFAFSMNVVWTLLSHFLIYKITALLNAREMIQKYTILLTFLFLPQLFFILFVYGTIPGLFFCLLSLYAFIKLDQKGNLLYALLGAASISLACLLRNNYIIFAIMLIGVCFLSIFYKWSWKKPLAIILILAGIVLSNKGLTAYYEQLIGGKIGVGTPKIAYITMGLRDDPNRQTLGGWYDAYNTKILKRNKYDEKLATEMATRDLKDILIHFSKHPAYALKFFYEKVKSTWTEPTFQSIWTGPQIERQQYMKPAVLRSIYEERKGYQIINFLLLTLLASIYLLSCFFILHKFFVAEEKLTPFDLYPFIFLLGGGLFHFFWETKSQYVYIYVLLLIPSAAQSLVDLSDWWKNKGKGKSTDQLEKKL
;
A
#
# COMPACT_ATOMS: atom_id res chain seq x y z
N MET A 1 -21.33 -26.29 18.98
CA MET A 1 -20.04 -25.57 18.66
C MET A 1 -19.79 -25.50 17.17
N LYS A 2 -19.77 -26.60 16.40
CA LYS A 2 -19.46 -26.58 14.96
C LYS A 2 -20.43 -25.71 14.13
N GLN A 3 -21.74 -25.78 14.41
CA GLN A 3 -22.75 -24.95 13.74
C GLN A 3 -22.57 -23.48 14.05
N PHE A 4 -22.35 -23.10 15.31
CA PHE A 4 -22.04 -21.71 15.72
C PHE A 4 -20.77 -21.16 15.04
N SER A 5 -19.71 -21.97 14.99
CA SER A 5 -18.46 -21.62 14.32
C SER A 5 -18.67 -21.33 12.83
N ASN A 6 -19.40 -22.21 12.14
CA ASN A 6 -19.75 -22.01 10.72
C ASN A 6 -20.60 -20.76 10.49
N THR A 7 -21.53 -20.45 11.41
CA THR A 7 -22.37 -19.24 11.30
C THR A 7 -21.53 -17.97 11.39
N ILE A 8 -20.59 -17.89 12.34
CA ILE A 8 -19.70 -16.72 12.48
C ILE A 8 -18.81 -16.55 11.25
N PHE A 9 -18.19 -17.65 10.78
CA PHE A 9 -17.37 -17.59 9.57
C PHE A 9 -18.19 -17.13 8.36
N ASN A 10 -19.38 -17.70 8.14
CA ASN A 10 -20.24 -17.34 7.02
C ASN A 10 -20.69 -15.88 7.07
N LEU A 11 -21.04 -15.38 8.26
CA LEU A 11 -21.41 -13.97 8.43
C LEU A 11 -20.22 -13.04 8.10
N GLY A 12 -19.04 -13.31 8.66
CA GLY A 12 -17.84 -12.55 8.36
C GLY A 12 -17.46 -12.60 6.87
N TYR A 13 -17.53 -13.79 6.27
CA TYR A 13 -17.30 -14.00 4.84
C TYR A 13 -18.25 -13.15 3.98
N PHE A 14 -19.55 -13.24 4.25
CA PHE A 14 -20.58 -12.47 3.54
C PHE A 14 -20.38 -10.96 3.67
N LEU A 15 -20.11 -10.46 4.88
CA LEU A 15 -19.85 -9.05 5.13
C LEU A 15 -18.61 -8.55 4.35
N ILE A 16 -17.51 -9.30 4.39
CA ILE A 16 -16.28 -8.93 3.68
C ILE A 16 -16.54 -8.88 2.18
N LEU A 17 -17.19 -9.89 1.59
CA LEU A 17 -17.46 -9.89 0.15
C LEU A 17 -18.40 -8.74 -0.24
N THR A 18 -19.48 -8.50 0.52
CA THR A 18 -20.44 -7.42 0.25
C THR A 18 -19.76 -6.05 0.28
N MET A 19 -19.03 -5.75 1.37
CA MET A 19 -18.36 -4.46 1.51
C MET A 19 -17.27 -4.27 0.45
N THR A 20 -16.54 -5.35 0.11
CA THR A 20 -15.53 -5.30 -0.96
C THR A 20 -16.16 -5.10 -2.32
N ALA A 21 -17.29 -5.76 -2.62
CA ALA A 21 -18.03 -5.56 -3.87
C ALA A 21 -18.46 -4.09 -4.02
N ILE A 22 -19.05 -3.50 -2.97
CA ILE A 22 -19.44 -2.08 -2.96
C ILE A 22 -18.23 -1.18 -3.20
N ALA A 23 -17.12 -1.41 -2.48
CA ALA A 23 -15.91 -0.61 -2.62
C ALA A 23 -15.33 -0.71 -4.03
N LEU A 24 -15.19 -1.93 -4.58
CA LEU A 24 -14.61 -2.13 -5.92
C LEU A 24 -15.54 -1.66 -7.04
N LEU A 25 -16.87 -1.80 -6.90
CA LEU A 25 -17.83 -1.20 -7.84
C LEU A 25 -17.70 0.31 -7.86
N PHE A 26 -17.61 0.95 -6.69
CA PHE A 26 -17.41 2.38 -6.57
C PHE A 26 -16.09 2.80 -7.23
N LEU A 27 -14.96 2.18 -6.87
CA LEU A 27 -13.64 2.51 -7.43
C LEU A 27 -13.57 2.27 -8.94
N SER A 28 -14.14 1.15 -9.42
CA SER A 28 -14.24 0.85 -10.86
C SER A 28 -15.06 1.89 -11.61
N GLY A 29 -16.20 2.29 -11.06
CA GLY A 29 -17.03 3.36 -11.64
C GLY A 29 -16.30 4.71 -11.69
N GLN A 30 -15.62 5.09 -10.60
CA GLN A 30 -14.90 6.35 -10.53
C GLN A 30 -13.74 6.39 -11.53
N ILE A 31 -12.92 5.34 -11.58
CA ILE A 31 -11.74 5.30 -12.48
C ILE A 31 -12.13 5.27 -13.95
N LEU A 32 -13.30 4.74 -14.30
CA LEU A 32 -13.82 4.78 -15.67
C LEU A 32 -14.30 6.18 -16.07
N LEU A 33 -14.85 6.98 -15.14
CA LEU A 33 -15.35 8.32 -15.45
C LEU A 33 -14.22 9.34 -15.48
N SER A 34 -13.34 9.31 -14.50
CA SER A 34 -12.27 10.30 -14.33
C SER A 34 -11.22 9.77 -13.36
N HIS A 35 -10.03 10.32 -13.43
CA HIS A 35 -8.93 10.00 -12.53
C HIS A 35 -8.43 11.25 -11.80
N THR A 36 -7.67 11.04 -10.75
CA THR A 36 -6.97 12.09 -10.03
C THR A 36 -5.63 12.35 -10.67
N TYR A 37 -5.29 13.60 -10.84
CA TYR A 37 -4.01 14.09 -11.33
C TYR A 37 -3.34 14.94 -10.25
N ILE A 38 -2.06 14.71 -10.00
CA ILE A 38 -1.25 15.49 -9.07
C ILE A 38 -0.07 16.09 -9.83
N PRO A 39 -0.08 17.43 -10.06
CA PRO A 39 1.04 18.11 -10.72
C PRO A 39 2.34 17.93 -9.96
N LEU A 40 3.44 17.59 -10.66
CA LEU A 40 4.75 17.38 -10.03
C LEU A 40 5.35 18.66 -9.44
N ARG A 41 4.96 19.81 -9.97
CA ARG A 41 5.47 21.15 -9.58
C ARG A 41 4.78 21.72 -8.35
N ILE A 42 3.56 21.30 -8.07
CA ILE A 42 2.76 21.82 -6.95
C ILE A 42 2.81 20.82 -5.81
N SER A 43 3.08 21.30 -4.60
CA SER A 43 3.02 20.45 -3.42
C SER A 43 1.57 20.07 -3.15
N GLU A 44 1.22 18.81 -3.47
CA GLU A 44 -0.05 18.17 -3.14
C GLU A 44 -1.30 18.83 -3.74
N GLY A 45 -1.14 19.51 -4.89
CA GLY A 45 -2.28 19.97 -5.69
C GLY A 45 -3.07 18.78 -6.24
N VAL A 46 -4.37 18.74 -6.00
CA VAL A 46 -5.24 17.64 -6.43
C VAL A 46 -6.21 18.16 -7.49
N GLN A 47 -6.26 17.47 -8.64
CA GLN A 47 -7.14 17.80 -9.74
C GLN A 47 -7.89 16.56 -10.21
N PHE A 48 -9.18 16.69 -10.56
CA PHE A 48 -9.94 15.63 -11.21
C PHE A 48 -9.97 15.86 -12.71
N VAL A 49 -9.52 14.85 -13.46
CA VAL A 49 -9.44 14.92 -14.93
C VAL A 49 -10.35 13.87 -15.54
N SER A 50 -11.26 14.28 -16.42
CA SER A 50 -12.11 13.35 -17.16
C SER A 50 -11.27 12.49 -18.10
N ASN A 51 -11.63 11.23 -18.23
CA ASN A 51 -10.92 10.35 -19.15
C ASN A 51 -11.27 10.72 -20.60
N PRO A 52 -10.28 10.78 -21.50
CA PRO A 52 -10.55 11.03 -22.91
C PRO A 52 -11.24 9.80 -23.54
N TRP A 53 -12.01 10.03 -24.62
CA TRP A 53 -12.78 8.97 -25.27
C TRP A 53 -11.92 7.76 -25.71
N TYR A 54 -10.67 7.99 -26.11
CA TYR A 54 -9.74 6.94 -26.55
C TYR A 54 -9.22 6.06 -25.38
N PHE A 55 -9.48 6.44 -24.15
CA PHE A 55 -9.15 5.61 -22.99
C PHE A 55 -9.87 4.25 -23.03
N TYR A 56 -11.16 4.25 -23.40
CA TYR A 56 -11.96 3.02 -23.39
C TYR A 56 -11.50 1.97 -24.40
N PRO A 57 -11.29 2.30 -25.69
CA PRO A 57 -10.76 1.33 -26.62
C PRO A 57 -9.35 0.87 -26.25
N ILE A 58 -8.49 1.72 -25.70
CA ILE A 58 -7.15 1.31 -25.25
C ILE A 58 -7.23 0.40 -24.02
N LEU A 59 -8.10 0.67 -23.07
CA LEU A 59 -8.36 -0.23 -21.92
C LEU A 59 -8.84 -1.61 -22.41
N LEU A 60 -9.76 -1.64 -23.37
CA LEU A 60 -10.23 -2.89 -23.97
C LEU A 60 -9.09 -3.63 -24.69
N LEU A 61 -8.29 -2.94 -25.49
CA LEU A 61 -7.12 -3.52 -26.17
C LEU A 61 -6.09 -4.05 -25.17
N PHE A 62 -5.85 -3.33 -24.08
CA PHE A 62 -4.97 -3.79 -23.01
C PHE A 62 -5.49 -5.08 -22.36
N LEU A 63 -6.77 -5.12 -21.99
CA LEU A 63 -7.39 -6.32 -21.44
C LEU A 63 -7.32 -7.49 -22.43
N LEU A 64 -7.64 -7.25 -23.72
CA LEU A 64 -7.52 -8.26 -24.77
C LEU A 64 -6.06 -8.74 -24.93
N SER A 65 -5.07 -7.85 -24.87
CA SER A 65 -3.66 -8.23 -24.94
C SER A 65 -3.25 -9.18 -23.82
N LEU A 66 -3.81 -9.00 -22.62
CA LEU A 66 -3.60 -9.93 -21.51
C LEU A 66 -4.19 -11.33 -21.79
N PHE A 67 -5.30 -11.43 -22.53
CA PHE A 67 -5.81 -12.73 -22.99
C PHE A 67 -4.93 -13.32 -24.10
N LEU A 68 -4.51 -12.52 -25.07
CA LEU A 68 -3.72 -12.96 -26.21
C LEU A 68 -2.31 -13.41 -25.85
N ILE A 69 -1.71 -12.89 -24.77
CA ILE A 69 -0.38 -13.30 -24.29
C ILE A 69 -0.39 -14.69 -23.63
N ARG A 70 -1.55 -15.24 -23.29
CA ARG A 70 -1.68 -16.52 -22.57
C ARG A 70 -0.91 -17.69 -23.22
N PRO A 71 -0.99 -17.94 -24.55
CA PRO A 71 -0.25 -19.04 -25.18
C PRO A 71 1.27 -18.90 -25.06
N LEU A 72 1.79 -17.66 -24.98
CA LEU A 72 3.20 -17.41 -24.72
C LEU A 72 3.55 -17.73 -23.26
N LEU A 73 2.71 -17.29 -22.30
CA LEU A 73 2.89 -17.60 -20.90
C LEU A 73 2.81 -19.10 -20.60
N GLU A 74 1.97 -19.85 -21.33
CA GLU A 74 1.86 -21.32 -21.20
C GLU A 74 3.19 -22.02 -21.54
N LYS A 75 3.99 -21.49 -22.47
CA LYS A 75 5.28 -22.06 -22.89
C LYS A 75 6.45 -21.75 -21.97
N VAL A 76 6.35 -20.71 -21.14
CA VAL A 76 7.43 -20.24 -20.27
C VAL A 76 7.26 -20.83 -18.86
N GLN A 77 8.31 -21.39 -18.27
CA GLN A 77 8.27 -21.83 -16.87
C GLN A 77 8.14 -20.61 -15.95
N THR A 78 7.32 -20.72 -14.90
CA THR A 78 7.04 -19.63 -13.95
C THR A 78 8.30 -19.04 -13.33
N LYS A 79 9.29 -19.88 -12.99
CA LYS A 79 10.58 -19.40 -12.45
C LYS A 79 11.37 -18.56 -13.46
N HIS A 80 11.38 -18.96 -14.76
CA HIS A 80 12.10 -18.22 -15.79
C HIS A 80 11.43 -16.88 -16.08
N LEU A 81 10.09 -16.83 -16.08
CA LEU A 81 9.34 -15.58 -16.21
C LEU A 81 9.70 -14.61 -15.07
N PHE A 82 9.72 -15.11 -13.82
CA PHE A 82 10.06 -14.28 -12.67
C PHE A 82 11.48 -13.70 -12.78
N TRP A 83 12.48 -14.54 -13.08
CA TRP A 83 13.87 -14.08 -13.18
C TRP A 83 14.10 -13.15 -14.38
N PHE A 84 13.46 -13.41 -15.50
CA PHE A 84 13.53 -12.53 -16.67
C PHE A 84 12.98 -11.13 -16.37
N LEU A 85 11.78 -11.05 -15.77
CA LEU A 85 11.19 -9.77 -15.40
C LEU A 85 11.97 -9.08 -14.28
N SER A 86 12.55 -9.84 -13.34
CA SER A 86 13.46 -9.31 -12.32
C SER A 86 14.70 -8.68 -12.95
N PHE A 87 15.28 -9.32 -13.96
CA PHE A 87 16.42 -8.76 -14.70
C PHE A 87 16.06 -7.43 -15.39
N LEU A 88 14.91 -7.38 -16.07
CA LEU A 88 14.43 -6.13 -16.70
C LEU A 88 14.17 -5.03 -15.66
N PHE A 89 13.58 -5.39 -14.53
CA PHE A 89 13.35 -4.46 -13.42
C PHE A 89 14.67 -3.92 -12.85
N ILE A 90 15.67 -4.79 -12.62
CA ILE A 90 17.01 -4.37 -12.16
C ILE A 90 17.65 -3.43 -13.18
N ALA A 91 17.60 -3.75 -14.48
CA ALA A 91 18.16 -2.91 -15.51
C ALA A 91 17.52 -1.51 -15.54
N ALA A 92 16.17 -1.45 -15.44
CA ALA A 92 15.43 -0.19 -15.34
C ALA A 92 15.76 0.58 -14.06
N ALA A 93 15.90 -0.11 -12.92
CA ALA A 93 16.25 0.49 -11.64
C ALA A 93 17.68 1.03 -11.63
N VAL A 94 18.66 0.29 -12.16
CA VAL A 94 20.05 0.75 -12.32
C VAL A 94 20.10 1.98 -13.23
N PHE A 95 19.38 1.94 -14.37
CA PHE A 95 19.27 3.11 -15.25
C PHE A 95 18.69 4.33 -14.52
N LEU A 96 17.63 4.14 -13.71
CA LEU A 96 17.00 5.21 -12.95
C LEU A 96 17.96 5.79 -11.88
N ILE A 97 18.64 4.92 -11.12
CA ILE A 97 19.57 5.33 -10.05
C ILE A 97 20.80 6.05 -10.60
N THR A 98 21.40 5.53 -11.68
CA THR A 98 22.61 6.12 -12.27
C THR A 98 22.33 7.41 -13.03
N ALA A 99 21.11 7.58 -13.50
CA ALA A 99 20.65 8.79 -14.18
C ALA A 99 20.44 9.97 -13.24
N TYR A 100 20.34 9.73 -11.94
CA TYR A 100 19.98 10.72 -10.92
C TYR A 100 21.14 11.00 -9.95
N ASP A 101 21.48 12.30 -9.78
CA ASP A 101 22.48 12.74 -8.80
C ASP A 101 21.96 12.77 -7.36
N GLY A 102 20.85 12.24 -7.14
CA GLY A 102 19.77 12.29 -6.25
C GLY A 102 19.99 12.64 -4.80
N ARG A 103 19.26 13.64 -4.42
CA ARG A 103 19.02 13.96 -3.01
C ARG A 103 17.69 13.36 -2.61
N ILE A 104 17.66 12.61 -1.51
CA ILE A 104 16.42 12.13 -0.90
C ILE A 104 15.51 13.33 -0.60
N ARG A 105 14.19 13.17 -0.82
CA ARG A 105 13.20 14.24 -0.76
C ARG A 105 12.38 14.21 0.52
N ALA A 106 11.81 15.35 0.90
CA ALA A 106 10.79 15.54 1.93
C ALA A 106 11.18 14.90 3.28
N ASP A 107 10.24 14.24 3.94
CA ASP A 107 10.43 13.59 5.24
C ASP A 107 11.53 12.53 5.23
N ALA A 108 11.65 11.78 4.15
CA ALA A 108 12.70 10.79 3.97
C ALA A 108 14.11 11.39 4.10
N LYS A 109 14.33 12.61 3.57
CA LYS A 109 15.61 13.33 3.73
C LYS A 109 15.95 13.60 5.20
N HIS A 110 14.93 13.98 5.98
CA HIS A 110 15.15 14.30 7.39
C HIS A 110 15.50 13.06 8.20
N VAL A 111 14.86 11.92 7.92
CA VAL A 111 15.18 10.65 8.59
C VAL A 111 16.58 10.17 8.21
N PHE A 112 16.92 10.17 6.92
CA PHE A 112 18.23 9.76 6.43
C PHE A 112 19.35 10.63 6.99
N ASN A 113 19.18 11.95 7.00
CA ASN A 113 20.17 12.86 7.60
C ASN A 113 20.32 12.63 9.11
N ALA A 114 19.20 12.36 9.83
CA ALA A 114 19.26 12.00 11.23
C ALA A 114 20.01 10.68 11.45
N ALA A 115 19.82 9.67 10.60
CA ALA A 115 20.55 8.41 10.66
C ALA A 115 22.06 8.62 10.51
N LEU A 116 22.47 9.45 9.55
CA LEU A 116 23.89 9.82 9.36
C LEU A 116 24.47 10.58 10.56
N ALA A 117 23.70 11.52 11.13
CA ALA A 117 24.10 12.31 12.30
C ALA A 117 24.26 11.41 13.54
N PHE A 118 23.31 10.52 13.81
CA PHE A 118 23.35 9.57 14.93
C PHE A 118 24.57 8.64 14.86
N ASN A 119 25.00 8.21 13.67
CA ASN A 119 26.20 7.39 13.54
C ASN A 119 27.49 8.17 13.83
N ARG A 120 27.44 9.50 13.89
CA ARG A 120 28.54 10.39 14.30
C ARG A 120 28.42 10.90 15.73
N GLY A 121 27.42 10.41 16.50
CA GLY A 121 27.17 10.85 17.87
C GLY A 121 26.37 12.16 18.01
N ASP A 122 25.83 12.71 16.92
CA ASP A 122 24.94 13.88 16.96
C ASP A 122 23.48 13.44 17.07
N TYR A 123 22.89 13.66 18.23
CA TYR A 123 21.51 13.29 18.57
C TYR A 123 20.54 14.48 18.52
N SER A 124 20.98 15.63 18.05
CA SER A 124 20.23 16.90 18.05
C SER A 124 18.86 16.79 17.36
N SER A 125 18.75 15.98 16.30
CA SER A 125 17.48 15.77 15.61
C SER A 125 16.37 15.17 16.48
N LEU A 126 16.74 14.45 17.56
CA LEU A 126 15.78 13.86 18.51
C LEU A 126 15.63 14.70 19.79
N THR A 127 16.70 15.38 20.21
CA THR A 127 16.74 16.09 21.51
C THR A 127 16.37 17.57 21.40
N THR A 128 16.59 18.20 20.24
CA THR A 128 16.25 19.63 20.05
C THR A 128 14.76 19.81 19.79
N VAL A 129 14.12 20.64 20.62
CA VAL A 129 12.70 20.97 20.50
C VAL A 129 12.35 21.48 19.11
N GLY A 130 11.33 20.87 18.48
CA GLY A 130 10.84 21.24 17.16
C GLY A 130 11.62 20.67 15.97
N SER A 131 12.72 19.97 16.19
CA SER A 131 13.43 19.23 15.13
C SER A 131 12.57 18.10 14.57
N TYR A 132 13.01 17.50 13.46
CA TYR A 132 12.17 16.52 12.75
C TYR A 132 11.91 15.26 13.59
N MET A 133 12.94 14.60 14.11
CA MET A 133 12.78 13.37 14.89
C MET A 133 12.11 13.64 16.25
N TYR A 134 12.32 14.81 16.86
CA TYR A 134 11.59 15.24 18.06
C TYR A 134 10.06 15.24 17.82
N ARG A 135 9.60 15.76 16.68
CA ARG A 135 8.18 15.79 16.33
C ARG A 135 7.66 14.45 15.82
N ASN A 136 8.54 13.57 15.31
CA ASN A 136 8.18 12.33 14.64
C ASN A 136 8.97 11.12 15.20
N PRO A 137 8.93 10.85 16.52
CA PRO A 137 9.68 9.74 17.13
C PRO A 137 9.22 8.37 16.61
N HIS A 138 8.07 8.27 16.00
CA HIS A 138 7.57 7.08 15.36
C HIS A 138 8.40 6.66 14.12
N GLN A 139 9.33 7.51 13.64
CA GLN A 139 10.27 7.21 12.55
C GLN A 139 11.58 6.55 13.07
N LEU A 140 11.72 6.30 14.36
CA LEU A 140 12.93 5.68 14.92
C LEU A 140 13.27 4.32 14.29
N GLY A 141 12.27 3.51 13.95
CA GLY A 141 12.50 2.22 13.29
C GLY A 141 13.11 2.38 11.89
N LEU A 142 12.59 3.31 11.10
CA LEU A 142 13.16 3.65 9.79
C LEU A 142 14.58 4.21 9.95
N MET A 143 14.76 5.17 10.85
CA MET A 143 16.08 5.74 11.14
C MET A 143 17.08 4.66 11.52
N THR A 144 16.68 3.67 12.31
CA THR A 144 17.54 2.53 12.69
C THR A 144 17.96 1.71 11.47
N LEU A 145 17.04 1.41 10.55
CA LEU A 145 17.38 0.71 9.30
C LEU A 145 18.36 1.54 8.45
N GLU A 146 18.13 2.83 8.34
CA GLU A 146 19.00 3.73 7.56
C GLU A 146 20.37 3.91 8.23
N ARG A 147 20.46 3.85 9.56
CA ARG A 147 21.74 3.78 10.29
C ARG A 147 22.53 2.52 9.90
N LEU A 148 21.86 1.37 9.80
CA LEU A 148 22.51 0.13 9.34
C LEU A 148 23.01 0.27 7.89
N TYR A 149 22.24 0.91 7.01
CA TYR A 149 22.71 1.21 5.65
C TYR A 149 23.95 2.08 5.66
N ALA A 150 23.94 3.13 6.48
CA ALA A 150 25.04 4.10 6.57
C ALA A 150 26.34 3.51 7.11
N PHE A 151 26.31 2.42 7.89
CA PHE A 151 27.51 1.67 8.29
C PHE A 151 28.18 0.95 7.10
N ILE A 152 27.39 0.56 6.08
CA ILE A 152 27.90 -0.09 4.87
C ILE A 152 28.33 1.01 3.86
N SER A 153 27.41 1.93 3.56
CA SER A 153 27.67 3.06 2.68
C SER A 153 26.72 4.23 3.01
N PRO A 154 27.24 5.41 3.35
CA PRO A 154 26.42 6.58 3.70
C PRO A 154 25.87 7.32 2.45
N THR A 155 25.80 6.65 1.30
CA THR A 155 25.37 7.25 0.03
C THR A 155 23.88 7.01 -0.23
N THR A 156 23.23 7.96 -0.89
CA THR A 156 21.84 7.84 -1.30
C THR A 156 21.65 6.74 -2.35
N GLN A 157 22.65 6.54 -3.22
CA GLN A 157 22.65 5.47 -4.23
C GLN A 157 22.58 4.08 -3.58
N PHE A 158 23.28 3.88 -2.46
CA PHE A 158 23.20 2.63 -1.71
C PHE A 158 21.78 2.43 -1.14
N ALA A 159 21.19 3.47 -0.55
CA ALA A 159 19.82 3.39 -0.03
C ALA A 159 18.79 3.10 -1.14
N PHE A 160 18.94 3.70 -2.33
CA PHE A 160 18.12 3.37 -3.50
C PHE A 160 18.32 1.92 -3.95
N SER A 161 19.55 1.42 -3.96
CA SER A 161 19.85 0.01 -4.29
C SER A 161 19.21 -0.95 -3.29
N MET A 162 19.17 -0.60 -2.02
CA MET A 162 18.46 -1.39 -1.01
C MET A 162 16.95 -1.43 -1.27
N ASN A 163 16.36 -0.32 -1.75
CA ASN A 163 14.94 -0.33 -2.17
C ASN A 163 14.69 -1.28 -3.35
N VAL A 164 15.65 -1.43 -4.30
CA VAL A 164 15.56 -2.45 -5.36
C VAL A 164 15.50 -3.86 -4.77
N VAL A 165 16.38 -4.14 -3.81
CA VAL A 165 16.42 -5.45 -3.13
C VAL A 165 15.09 -5.74 -2.43
N TRP A 166 14.58 -4.81 -1.62
CA TRP A 166 13.31 -4.98 -0.91
C TRP A 166 12.11 -5.13 -1.84
N THR A 167 12.11 -4.40 -2.98
CA THR A 167 11.05 -4.53 -3.98
C THR A 167 11.06 -5.91 -4.63
N LEU A 168 12.21 -6.40 -5.05
CA LEU A 168 12.32 -7.73 -5.67
C LEU A 168 11.97 -8.85 -4.69
N LEU A 169 12.38 -8.74 -3.43
CA LEU A 169 11.98 -9.68 -2.37
C LEU A 169 10.46 -9.64 -2.13
N SER A 170 9.84 -8.45 -2.20
CA SER A 170 8.39 -8.30 -2.12
C SER A 170 7.68 -8.95 -3.31
N HIS A 171 8.16 -8.75 -4.54
CA HIS A 171 7.64 -9.42 -5.75
C HIS A 171 7.73 -10.95 -5.63
N PHE A 172 8.88 -11.44 -5.12
CA PHE A 172 9.06 -12.87 -4.87
C PHE A 172 8.05 -13.41 -3.85
N LEU A 173 7.82 -12.68 -2.75
CA LEU A 173 6.83 -13.07 -1.75
C LEU A 173 5.39 -13.03 -2.29
N ILE A 174 5.02 -12.02 -3.10
CA ILE A 174 3.69 -11.99 -3.76
C ILE A 174 3.52 -13.24 -4.63
N TYR A 175 4.51 -13.58 -5.45
CA TYR A 175 4.50 -14.83 -6.23
C TYR A 175 4.35 -16.07 -5.33
N LYS A 176 5.14 -16.18 -4.25
CA LYS A 176 5.10 -17.33 -3.34
C LYS A 176 3.79 -17.43 -2.57
N ILE A 177 3.23 -16.32 -2.12
CA ILE A 177 1.91 -16.27 -1.46
C ILE A 177 0.84 -16.74 -2.44
N THR A 178 0.85 -16.22 -3.67
CA THR A 178 -0.09 -16.67 -4.71
C THR A 178 0.02 -18.16 -4.97
N ALA A 179 1.24 -18.71 -5.05
CA ALA A 179 1.46 -20.14 -5.25
C ALA A 179 1.01 -21.01 -4.06
N LEU A 180 1.01 -20.48 -2.83
CA LEU A 180 0.50 -21.18 -1.65
C LEU A 180 -1.03 -21.20 -1.57
N LEU A 181 -1.67 -20.13 -2.04
CA LEU A 181 -3.12 -19.97 -2.00
C LEU A 181 -3.79 -20.54 -3.25
N ASN A 182 -3.09 -20.56 -4.38
CA ASN A 182 -3.63 -21.06 -5.64
C ASN A 182 -2.59 -21.89 -6.42
N ALA A 183 -2.92 -23.16 -6.62
CA ALA A 183 -2.05 -24.12 -7.31
C ALA A 183 -2.00 -23.92 -8.84
N ARG A 184 -2.93 -23.16 -9.46
CA ARG A 184 -2.97 -22.94 -10.90
C ARG A 184 -1.78 -22.06 -11.34
N GLU A 185 -0.85 -22.65 -12.08
CA GLU A 185 0.40 -21.99 -12.51
C GLU A 185 0.15 -20.72 -13.33
N MET A 186 -0.93 -20.70 -14.13
CA MET A 186 -1.29 -19.53 -14.93
C MET A 186 -1.64 -18.30 -14.07
N ILE A 187 -2.29 -18.48 -12.92
CA ILE A 187 -2.56 -17.39 -11.97
C ILE A 187 -1.25 -16.81 -11.45
N GLN A 188 -0.29 -17.68 -11.13
CA GLN A 188 1.04 -17.26 -10.66
C GLN A 188 1.77 -16.45 -11.74
N LYS A 189 1.71 -16.87 -13.00
CA LYS A 189 2.34 -16.18 -14.15
C LYS A 189 1.71 -14.80 -14.39
N TYR A 190 0.38 -14.70 -14.38
CA TYR A 190 -0.29 -13.40 -14.50
C TYR A 190 -0.02 -12.50 -13.29
N THR A 191 0.02 -13.06 -12.08
CA THR A 191 0.41 -12.30 -10.88
C THR A 191 1.81 -11.72 -11.03
N ILE A 192 2.79 -12.52 -11.45
CA ILE A 192 4.15 -12.05 -11.71
C ILE A 192 4.14 -10.93 -12.76
N LEU A 193 3.51 -11.15 -13.91
CA LEU A 193 3.45 -10.18 -15.00
C LEU A 193 2.86 -8.84 -14.53
N LEU A 194 1.68 -8.86 -13.91
CA LEU A 194 0.99 -7.66 -13.47
C LEU A 194 1.76 -6.95 -12.34
N THR A 195 2.42 -7.71 -11.45
CA THR A 195 3.25 -7.13 -10.38
C THR A 195 4.44 -6.35 -10.94
N PHE A 196 5.11 -6.87 -11.97
CA PHE A 196 6.22 -6.15 -12.62
C PHE A 196 5.74 -5.01 -13.53
N LEU A 197 4.54 -5.08 -14.09
CA LEU A 197 3.92 -3.97 -14.82
C LEU A 197 3.46 -2.83 -13.89
N PHE A 198 3.33 -3.08 -12.59
CA PHE A 198 2.93 -2.07 -11.61
C PHE A 198 4.10 -1.11 -11.30
N LEU A 199 4.40 -0.23 -12.28
CA LEU A 199 5.56 0.67 -12.28
C LEU A 199 5.66 1.66 -11.10
N PRO A 200 4.60 1.99 -10.32
CA PRO A 200 4.81 2.80 -9.12
C PRO A 200 5.92 2.28 -8.22
N GLN A 201 6.12 0.96 -8.13
CA GLN A 201 7.21 0.37 -7.35
C GLN A 201 8.60 0.69 -7.90
N LEU A 202 8.76 0.83 -9.22
CA LEU A 202 10.01 1.25 -9.85
C LEU A 202 10.34 2.72 -9.51
N PHE A 203 9.34 3.61 -9.58
CA PHE A 203 9.56 5.03 -9.28
C PHE A 203 9.77 5.28 -7.80
N PHE A 204 9.13 4.52 -6.90
CA PHE A 204 9.35 4.60 -5.45
C PHE A 204 10.76 4.20 -5.02
N ILE A 205 11.58 3.58 -5.86
CA ILE A 205 12.98 3.26 -5.53
C ILE A 205 13.74 4.52 -5.09
N LEU A 206 13.45 5.68 -5.67
CA LEU A 206 14.08 6.95 -5.32
C LEU A 206 13.51 7.58 -4.04
N PHE A 207 12.52 6.96 -3.41
CA PHE A 207 11.92 7.42 -2.15
C PHE A 207 12.37 6.53 -1.00
N VAL A 208 13.45 6.90 -0.33
CA VAL A 208 13.99 6.16 0.83
C VAL A 208 13.10 6.39 2.04
N TYR A 209 12.10 5.53 2.17
CA TYR A 209 11.10 5.61 3.22
C TYR A 209 10.66 4.21 3.66
N GLY A 210 10.08 4.07 4.86
CA GLY A 210 9.72 2.78 5.43
C GLY A 210 8.67 1.96 4.65
N THR A 211 8.11 2.52 3.58
CA THR A 211 7.04 1.87 2.81
C THR A 211 7.52 0.61 2.09
N ILE A 212 8.65 0.67 1.38
CA ILE A 212 9.16 -0.49 0.61
C ILE A 212 9.69 -1.59 1.53
N PRO A 213 10.65 -1.34 2.46
CA PRO A 213 11.14 -2.39 3.34
C PRO A 213 10.05 -2.93 4.27
N GLY A 214 9.15 -2.06 4.75
CA GLY A 214 8.02 -2.51 5.57
C GLY A 214 7.05 -3.42 4.84
N LEU A 215 6.80 -3.18 3.53
CA LEU A 215 5.98 -4.07 2.70
C LEU A 215 6.57 -5.48 2.63
N PHE A 216 7.89 -5.60 2.45
CA PHE A 216 8.55 -6.89 2.47
C PHE A 216 8.27 -7.66 3.78
N PHE A 217 8.42 -7.01 4.93
CA PHE A 217 8.15 -7.64 6.22
C PHE A 217 6.66 -7.95 6.44
N CYS A 218 5.74 -7.13 5.92
CA CYS A 218 4.31 -7.47 5.88
C CYS A 218 4.04 -8.76 5.10
N LEU A 219 4.60 -8.86 3.90
CA LEU A 219 4.44 -10.04 3.03
C LEU A 219 5.12 -11.28 3.63
N LEU A 220 6.28 -11.12 4.26
CA LEU A 220 6.96 -12.21 4.96
C LEU A 220 6.12 -12.72 6.14
N SER A 221 5.47 -11.81 6.86
CA SER A 221 4.54 -12.16 7.94
C SER A 221 3.33 -12.94 7.41
N LEU A 222 2.69 -12.45 6.34
CA LEU A 222 1.56 -13.14 5.70
C LEU A 222 1.97 -14.53 5.20
N TYR A 223 3.10 -14.64 4.51
CA TYR A 223 3.66 -15.91 4.07
C TYR A 223 3.85 -16.88 5.24
N ALA A 224 4.42 -16.40 6.34
CA ALA A 224 4.65 -17.21 7.53
C ALA A 224 3.33 -17.68 8.16
N PHE A 225 2.31 -16.84 8.29
CA PHE A 225 1.02 -17.26 8.86
C PHE A 225 0.24 -18.22 7.95
N ILE A 226 0.34 -18.09 6.62
CA ILE A 226 -0.18 -19.10 5.69
C ILE A 226 0.54 -20.45 5.93
N LYS A 227 1.86 -20.43 6.07
CA LYS A 227 2.64 -21.63 6.39
C LYS A 227 2.31 -22.23 7.77
N LEU A 228 2.04 -21.38 8.76
CA LEU A 228 1.54 -21.83 10.06
C LEU A 228 0.22 -22.58 9.92
N ASP A 229 -0.72 -22.03 9.17
CA ASP A 229 -2.04 -22.65 8.94
C ASP A 229 -1.92 -24.00 8.21
N GLN A 230 -1.04 -24.09 7.20
CA GLN A 230 -0.85 -25.29 6.39
C GLN A 230 -0.02 -26.36 7.09
N LYS A 231 1.09 -25.98 7.76
CA LYS A 231 2.09 -26.92 8.32
C LYS A 231 2.01 -27.07 9.84
N GLY A 232 1.40 -26.11 10.53
CA GLY A 232 1.28 -26.10 11.98
C GLY A 232 2.60 -25.95 12.76
N ASN A 233 3.70 -25.51 12.13
CA ASN A 233 4.98 -25.30 12.81
C ASN A 233 5.02 -23.91 13.47
N LEU A 234 5.26 -23.86 14.79
CA LEU A 234 5.28 -22.63 15.58
C LEU A 234 6.41 -21.65 15.21
N LEU A 235 7.48 -22.12 14.58
CA LEU A 235 8.52 -21.23 14.06
C LEU A 235 7.95 -20.21 13.06
N TYR A 236 6.91 -20.60 12.29
CA TYR A 236 6.23 -19.65 11.42
C TYR A 236 5.40 -18.61 12.18
N ALA A 237 4.86 -18.96 13.36
CA ALA A 237 4.17 -17.97 14.20
C ALA A 237 5.15 -16.92 14.72
N LEU A 238 6.34 -17.34 15.19
CA LEU A 238 7.41 -16.44 15.65
C LEU A 238 7.94 -15.57 14.50
N LEU A 239 8.24 -16.18 13.34
CA LEU A 239 8.69 -15.46 12.15
C LEU A 239 7.64 -14.42 11.71
N GLY A 240 6.37 -14.81 11.67
CA GLY A 240 5.28 -13.92 11.29
C GLY A 240 5.13 -12.74 12.25
N ALA A 241 5.12 -13.00 13.55
CA ALA A 241 5.02 -11.96 14.57
C ALA A 241 6.22 -11.00 14.57
N ALA A 242 7.44 -11.53 14.45
CA ALA A 242 8.66 -10.71 14.37
C ALA A 242 8.64 -9.84 13.09
N SER A 243 8.25 -10.41 11.96
CA SER A 243 8.19 -9.69 10.69
C SER A 243 7.18 -8.53 10.73
N ILE A 244 5.94 -8.76 11.22
CA ILE A 244 4.96 -7.66 11.29
C ILE A 244 5.36 -6.60 12.31
N SER A 245 6.04 -6.98 13.38
CA SER A 245 6.58 -6.02 14.35
C SER A 245 7.63 -5.12 13.71
N LEU A 246 8.56 -5.70 12.93
CA LEU A 246 9.53 -4.93 12.15
C LEU A 246 8.84 -4.02 11.11
N ALA A 247 7.82 -4.50 10.41
CA ALA A 247 7.06 -3.67 9.49
C ALA A 247 6.45 -2.44 10.19
N CYS A 248 5.83 -2.64 11.34
CA CYS A 248 5.22 -1.55 12.13
C CYS A 248 6.27 -0.56 12.67
N LEU A 249 7.48 -1.01 13.02
CA LEU A 249 8.59 -0.14 13.40
C LEU A 249 9.08 0.71 12.21
N LEU A 250 9.18 0.12 11.02
CA LEU A 250 9.62 0.81 9.81
C LEU A 250 8.59 1.84 9.33
N ARG A 251 7.30 1.57 9.52
CA ARG A 251 6.22 2.47 9.15
C ARG A 251 4.96 2.18 9.96
N ASN A 252 4.52 3.12 10.77
CA ASN A 252 3.36 2.97 11.63
C ASN A 252 2.07 2.54 10.92
N ASN A 253 1.87 2.95 9.66
CA ASN A 253 0.67 2.61 8.90
C ASN A 253 0.53 1.09 8.67
N TYR A 254 1.60 0.30 8.83
CA TYR A 254 1.52 -1.16 8.74
C TYR A 254 0.80 -1.81 9.93
N ILE A 255 0.38 -1.02 10.93
CA ILE A 255 -0.59 -1.47 11.93
C ILE A 255 -1.90 -1.94 11.27
N ILE A 256 -2.29 -1.36 10.12
CA ILE A 256 -3.47 -1.77 9.35
C ILE A 256 -3.27 -3.19 8.80
N PHE A 257 -2.04 -3.50 8.35
CA PHE A 257 -1.71 -4.85 7.91
C PHE A 257 -1.70 -5.84 9.09
N ALA A 258 -1.21 -5.43 10.26
CA ALA A 258 -1.29 -6.24 11.47
C ALA A 258 -2.75 -6.52 11.88
N ILE A 259 -3.62 -5.52 11.83
CA ILE A 259 -5.08 -5.69 12.07
C ILE A 259 -5.70 -6.66 11.06
N MET A 260 -5.33 -6.56 9.79
CA MET A 260 -5.76 -7.53 8.76
C MET A 260 -5.31 -8.94 9.10
N LEU A 261 -4.04 -9.15 9.49
CA LEU A 261 -3.53 -10.47 9.89
C LEU A 261 -4.27 -11.02 11.11
N ILE A 262 -4.54 -10.18 12.11
CA ILE A 262 -5.35 -10.55 13.28
C ILE A 262 -6.75 -10.96 12.83
N GLY A 263 -7.39 -10.19 11.95
CA GLY A 263 -8.71 -10.50 11.39
C GLY A 263 -8.74 -11.83 10.63
N VAL A 264 -7.75 -12.09 9.78
CA VAL A 264 -7.61 -13.36 9.05
C VAL A 264 -7.40 -14.53 10.01
N CYS A 265 -6.50 -14.39 11.01
CA CYS A 265 -6.27 -15.41 12.02
C CYS A 265 -7.55 -15.66 12.84
N PHE A 266 -8.27 -14.61 13.21
CA PHE A 266 -9.55 -14.69 13.94
C PHE A 266 -10.61 -15.46 13.13
N LEU A 267 -10.85 -15.11 11.88
CA LEU A 267 -11.76 -15.84 10.99
C LEU A 267 -11.33 -17.30 10.82
N SER A 268 -10.02 -17.53 10.74
CA SER A 268 -9.44 -18.86 10.60
C SER A 268 -9.69 -19.76 11.83
N ILE A 269 -9.87 -19.19 13.03
CA ILE A 269 -10.27 -19.93 14.25
C ILE A 269 -11.65 -20.58 14.03
N PHE A 270 -12.59 -19.84 13.44
CA PHE A 270 -13.96 -20.33 13.18
C PHE A 270 -14.05 -21.23 11.95
N TYR A 271 -13.14 -21.08 10.98
CA TYR A 271 -13.06 -21.94 9.81
C TYR A 271 -12.53 -23.34 10.17
N LYS A 272 -11.42 -23.39 10.89
CA LYS A 272 -10.80 -24.62 11.38
C LYS A 272 -10.05 -24.31 12.68
N TRP A 273 -10.56 -24.80 13.80
CA TRP A 273 -9.95 -24.56 15.10
C TRP A 273 -8.51 -25.08 15.19
N SER A 274 -7.64 -24.25 15.74
CA SER A 274 -6.29 -24.61 16.18
C SER A 274 -5.84 -23.61 17.24
N TRP A 275 -5.31 -24.09 18.38
CA TRP A 275 -4.78 -23.24 19.46
C TRP A 275 -3.62 -22.34 19.01
N LYS A 276 -2.96 -22.70 17.91
CA LYS A 276 -1.85 -21.92 17.32
C LYS A 276 -2.31 -20.58 16.77
N LYS A 277 -3.58 -20.46 16.37
CA LYS A 277 -4.16 -19.24 15.80
C LYS A 277 -4.38 -18.14 16.84
N PRO A 278 -5.04 -18.37 17.98
CA PRO A 278 -5.06 -17.37 19.05
C PRO A 278 -3.65 -17.05 19.59
N LEU A 279 -2.75 -18.03 19.67
CA LEU A 279 -1.36 -17.76 20.01
C LEU A 279 -0.70 -16.81 19.00
N ALA A 280 -0.93 -16.99 17.70
CA ALA A 280 -0.42 -16.08 16.68
C ALA A 280 -0.90 -14.64 16.88
N ILE A 281 -2.17 -14.44 17.23
CA ILE A 281 -2.73 -13.12 17.56
C ILE A 281 -2.01 -12.51 18.76
N ILE A 282 -1.82 -13.28 19.84
CA ILE A 282 -1.12 -12.83 21.03
C ILE A 282 0.33 -12.43 20.69
N LEU A 283 1.03 -13.25 19.90
CA LEU A 283 2.41 -12.97 19.47
C LEU A 283 2.50 -11.71 18.59
N ILE A 284 1.55 -11.45 17.71
CA ILE A 284 1.48 -10.21 16.92
C ILE A 284 1.37 -9.00 17.87
N LEU A 285 0.40 -9.02 18.79
CA LEU A 285 0.15 -7.92 19.72
C LEU A 285 1.35 -7.68 20.65
N ALA A 286 1.87 -8.74 21.26
CA ALA A 286 3.05 -8.67 22.13
C ALA A 286 4.28 -8.18 21.37
N GLY A 287 4.53 -8.72 20.17
CA GLY A 287 5.67 -8.36 19.34
C GLY A 287 5.68 -6.87 18.98
N ILE A 288 4.54 -6.31 18.56
CA ILE A 288 4.42 -4.88 18.23
C ILE A 288 4.68 -4.01 19.49
N VAL A 289 4.09 -4.37 20.62
CA VAL A 289 4.27 -3.58 21.86
C VAL A 289 5.70 -3.66 22.37
N LEU A 290 6.28 -4.86 22.45
CA LEU A 290 7.63 -5.08 22.96
C LEU A 290 8.69 -4.45 22.06
N SER A 291 8.56 -4.58 20.73
CA SER A 291 9.51 -3.99 19.80
C SER A 291 9.51 -2.45 19.85
N ASN A 292 8.33 -1.82 19.95
CA ASN A 292 8.25 -0.36 20.11
C ASN A 292 8.85 0.11 21.45
N LYS A 293 8.50 -0.55 22.57
CA LYS A 293 9.07 -0.22 23.88
C LYS A 293 10.59 -0.45 23.90
N GLY A 294 11.06 -1.56 23.35
CA GLY A 294 12.48 -1.88 23.29
C GLY A 294 13.28 -0.86 22.46
N LEU A 295 12.75 -0.47 21.29
CA LEU A 295 13.39 0.54 20.46
C LEU A 295 13.42 1.91 21.14
N THR A 296 12.31 2.33 21.76
CA THR A 296 12.24 3.58 22.54
C THR A 296 13.26 3.57 23.68
N ALA A 297 13.29 2.52 24.49
CA ALA A 297 14.24 2.38 25.59
C ALA A 297 15.70 2.44 25.14
N TYR A 298 16.02 1.79 24.02
CA TYR A 298 17.37 1.84 23.42
C TYR A 298 17.78 3.29 23.09
N TYR A 299 16.90 4.06 22.44
CA TYR A 299 17.23 5.45 22.11
C TYR A 299 17.21 6.38 23.32
N GLU A 300 16.33 6.17 24.30
CA GLU A 300 16.35 6.91 25.57
C GLU A 300 17.67 6.72 26.31
N GLN A 301 18.18 5.50 26.36
CA GLN A 301 19.49 5.21 26.92
C GLN A 301 20.61 5.88 26.11
N LEU A 302 20.53 5.84 24.79
CA LEU A 302 21.55 6.43 23.92
C LEU A 302 21.67 7.95 24.07
N ILE A 303 20.54 8.65 24.21
CA ILE A 303 20.51 10.12 24.36
C ILE A 303 20.60 10.59 25.83
N GLY A 304 20.57 9.66 26.80
CA GLY A 304 20.57 9.97 28.22
C GLY A 304 19.32 10.71 28.71
N GLY A 305 18.17 10.55 28.05
CA GLY A 305 16.94 11.27 28.34
C GLY A 305 15.68 10.61 27.82
N LYS A 306 14.52 11.17 28.15
CA LYS A 306 13.23 10.68 27.66
C LYS A 306 12.92 11.19 26.25
N ILE A 307 12.32 10.34 25.44
CA ILE A 307 11.79 10.70 24.13
C ILE A 307 10.36 11.20 24.33
N GLY A 308 10.07 12.40 23.82
CA GLY A 308 8.71 12.94 23.78
C GLY A 308 7.79 12.11 22.88
N VAL A 309 6.49 12.24 23.07
CA VAL A 309 5.47 11.50 22.27
C VAL A 309 5.38 12.08 20.85
N GLY A 310 5.86 13.30 20.67
CA GLY A 310 5.91 14.00 19.37
C GLY A 310 4.55 14.58 18.98
N THR A 311 4.24 14.53 17.67
CA THR A 311 2.97 15.07 17.16
C THR A 311 1.79 14.21 17.60
N PRO A 312 0.77 14.77 18.27
CA PRO A 312 -0.39 14.03 18.75
C PRO A 312 -1.13 13.33 17.61
N LYS A 313 -1.53 12.08 17.81
CA LYS A 313 -2.27 11.31 16.77
C LYS A 313 -3.59 11.97 16.38
N ILE A 314 -4.26 12.62 17.31
CA ILE A 314 -5.50 13.34 17.06
C ILE A 314 -5.32 14.46 16.03
N ALA A 315 -4.14 15.08 15.93
CA ALA A 315 -3.86 16.11 14.94
C ALA A 315 -3.88 15.57 13.49
N TYR A 316 -3.53 14.30 13.29
CA TYR A 316 -3.63 13.66 11.97
C TYR A 316 -5.08 13.32 11.61
N ILE A 317 -5.92 12.96 12.60
CA ILE A 317 -7.37 12.74 12.37
C ILE A 317 -8.03 14.08 12.05
N THR A 318 -7.75 15.13 12.83
CA THR A 318 -8.27 16.47 12.60
C THR A 318 -7.88 16.98 11.21
N MET A 319 -6.61 16.82 10.82
CA MET A 319 -6.12 17.16 9.48
C MET A 319 -6.83 16.35 8.39
N GLY A 320 -7.09 15.07 8.66
CA GLY A 320 -7.79 14.16 7.73
C GLY A 320 -9.27 14.50 7.51
N LEU A 321 -9.88 15.26 8.38
CA LEU A 321 -11.29 15.67 8.29
C LEU A 321 -11.47 17.17 8.01
N ARG A 322 -10.39 17.88 7.82
CA ARG A 322 -10.36 19.31 7.65
C ARG A 322 -10.23 19.70 6.17
N ASP A 323 -10.84 20.83 5.82
CA ASP A 323 -10.64 21.54 4.57
C ASP A 323 -9.93 22.88 4.86
N ASP A 324 -8.96 23.25 4.02
CA ASP A 324 -8.28 24.54 4.08
C ASP A 324 -8.50 25.27 2.74
N PRO A 325 -9.53 26.12 2.62
CA PRO A 325 -9.88 26.78 1.37
C PRO A 325 -8.79 27.73 0.85
N ASN A 326 -7.81 28.09 1.70
CA ASN A 326 -6.66 28.93 1.30
C ASN A 326 -5.51 28.12 0.66
N ARG A 327 -5.66 26.80 0.56
CA ARG A 327 -4.68 25.93 -0.07
C ARG A 327 -5.24 25.27 -1.33
N GLN A 328 -4.36 24.95 -2.25
CA GLN A 328 -4.68 24.16 -3.45
C GLN A 328 -4.81 22.65 -3.14
N THR A 329 -4.78 22.26 -1.87
CA THR A 329 -4.98 20.88 -1.42
C THR A 329 -6.46 20.61 -1.23
N LEU A 330 -6.87 19.40 -1.58
CA LEU A 330 -8.22 18.92 -1.32
C LEU A 330 -8.41 18.63 0.17
N GLY A 331 -9.66 18.75 0.65
CA GLY A 331 -10.00 18.41 2.02
C GLY A 331 -9.55 17.00 2.42
N GLY A 332 -8.97 16.89 3.63
CA GLY A 332 -8.42 15.63 4.15
C GLY A 332 -7.01 15.27 3.67
N TRP A 333 -6.44 16.02 2.73
CA TRP A 333 -5.04 15.91 2.32
C TRP A 333 -4.13 16.70 3.27
N TYR A 334 -2.81 16.47 3.18
CA TYR A 334 -1.83 17.12 4.05
C TYR A 334 -1.82 18.65 3.87
N ASP A 335 -2.17 19.38 4.93
CA ASP A 335 -2.21 20.85 4.98
C ASP A 335 -1.22 21.47 6.00
N ALA A 336 -0.35 20.60 6.58
CA ALA A 336 0.58 20.93 7.65
C ALA A 336 -0.07 21.33 9.00
N TYR A 337 -1.36 21.04 9.20
CA TYR A 337 -2.06 21.32 10.45
C TYR A 337 -1.34 20.71 11.67
N ASN A 338 -0.93 19.44 11.56
CA ASN A 338 -0.21 18.70 12.59
C ASN A 338 1.07 19.42 13.08
N THR A 339 1.83 19.99 12.16
CA THR A 339 3.04 20.78 12.49
C THR A 339 2.69 22.16 13.02
N LYS A 340 1.68 22.83 12.42
CA LYS A 340 1.26 24.17 12.83
C LYS A 340 0.70 24.18 14.25
N ILE A 341 -0.15 23.20 14.59
CA ILE A 341 -0.78 23.13 15.92
C ILE A 341 0.26 22.88 17.02
N LEU A 342 1.23 22.00 16.76
CA LEU A 342 2.30 21.73 17.72
C LEU A 342 3.18 22.98 17.94
N LYS A 343 3.57 23.66 16.84
CA LYS A 343 4.36 24.89 16.92
C LYS A 343 3.60 26.03 17.63
N ARG A 344 2.30 26.22 17.34
CA ARG A 344 1.45 27.23 17.99
C ARG A 344 1.40 27.05 19.52
N ASN A 345 1.41 25.81 19.97
CA ASN A 345 1.41 25.46 21.39
C ASN A 345 2.83 25.29 21.97
N LYS A 346 3.86 25.90 21.35
CA LYS A 346 5.26 25.87 21.83
C LYS A 346 5.78 24.44 22.06
N TYR A 347 5.29 23.49 21.28
CA TYR A 347 5.60 22.05 21.37
C TYR A 347 5.10 21.38 22.65
N ASP A 348 4.16 21.99 23.38
CA ASP A 348 3.41 21.32 24.44
C ASP A 348 2.37 20.39 23.80
N GLU A 349 2.59 19.10 23.98
CA GLU A 349 1.77 18.05 23.37
C GLU A 349 0.36 18.00 23.96
N LYS A 350 0.23 18.25 25.27
CA LYS A 350 -1.06 18.24 25.96
C LYS A 350 -1.95 19.36 25.44
N LEU A 351 -1.44 20.58 25.36
CA LEU A 351 -2.15 21.73 24.81
C LEU A 351 -2.47 21.52 23.32
N ALA A 352 -1.54 20.97 22.56
CA ALA A 352 -1.77 20.64 21.15
C ALA A 352 -2.87 19.57 20.97
N THR A 353 -2.92 18.57 21.85
CA THR A 353 -3.97 17.54 21.87
C THR A 353 -5.33 18.13 22.20
N GLU A 354 -5.42 18.97 23.25
CA GLU A 354 -6.67 19.64 23.62
C GLU A 354 -7.21 20.53 22.51
N MET A 355 -6.34 21.33 21.86
CA MET A 355 -6.72 22.18 20.74
C MET A 355 -7.18 21.36 19.53
N ALA A 356 -6.42 20.32 19.15
CA ALA A 356 -6.79 19.45 18.02
C ALA A 356 -8.11 18.72 18.28
N THR A 357 -8.37 18.31 19.52
CA THR A 357 -9.65 17.68 19.91
C THR A 357 -10.82 18.66 19.78
N ARG A 358 -10.61 19.92 20.16
CA ARG A 358 -11.63 20.99 19.99
C ARG A 358 -11.92 21.23 18.51
N ASP A 359 -10.89 21.44 17.71
CA ASP A 359 -11.02 21.65 16.27
C ASP A 359 -11.73 20.46 15.60
N LEU A 360 -11.41 19.22 16.00
CA LEU A 360 -12.10 18.02 15.51
C LEU A 360 -13.58 18.03 15.86
N LYS A 361 -13.94 18.39 17.09
CA LYS A 361 -15.34 18.49 17.52
C LYS A 361 -16.10 19.51 16.66
N ASP A 362 -15.50 20.65 16.38
CA ASP A 362 -16.13 21.71 15.55
C ASP A 362 -16.34 21.22 14.11
N ILE A 363 -15.39 20.48 13.54
CA ILE A 363 -15.52 19.84 12.22
C ILE A 363 -16.69 18.84 12.20
N LEU A 364 -16.79 17.97 13.21
CA LEU A 364 -17.87 16.97 13.28
C LEU A 364 -19.24 17.63 13.46
N ILE A 365 -19.34 18.73 14.23
CA ILE A 365 -20.55 19.54 14.33
C ILE A 365 -20.88 20.19 13.00
N HIS A 366 -19.88 20.70 12.27
CA HIS A 366 -20.09 21.27 10.95
C HIS A 366 -20.63 20.22 9.96
N PHE A 367 -20.05 19.01 9.91
CA PHE A 367 -20.53 17.92 9.08
C PHE A 367 -21.97 17.51 9.41
N SER A 368 -22.33 17.46 10.70
CA SER A 368 -23.69 17.10 11.13
C SER A 368 -24.73 18.16 10.72
N LYS A 369 -24.34 19.44 10.73
CA LYS A 369 -25.20 20.56 10.29
C LYS A 369 -25.28 20.71 8.77
N HIS A 370 -24.27 20.21 8.05
CA HIS A 370 -24.16 20.34 6.59
C HIS A 370 -23.90 18.97 5.93
N PRO A 371 -24.87 18.01 5.95
CA PRO A 371 -24.65 16.64 5.48
C PRO A 371 -24.31 16.55 3.99
N ALA A 372 -24.83 17.43 3.14
CA ALA A 372 -24.47 17.47 1.72
C ALA A 372 -23.00 17.85 1.51
N TYR A 373 -22.47 18.79 2.31
CA TYR A 373 -21.05 19.11 2.30
C TYR A 373 -20.20 17.91 2.79
N ALA A 374 -20.60 17.26 3.87
CA ALA A 374 -19.90 16.09 4.39
C ALA A 374 -19.82 14.96 3.34
N LEU A 375 -20.94 14.66 2.66
CA LEU A 375 -20.96 13.67 1.58
C LEU A 375 -20.02 14.04 0.44
N LYS A 376 -20.03 15.30 0.00
CA LYS A 376 -19.11 15.79 -1.04
C LYS A 376 -17.65 15.65 -0.58
N PHE A 377 -17.32 16.08 0.63
CA PHE A 377 -15.98 15.99 1.22
C PHE A 377 -15.45 14.57 1.18
N PHE A 378 -16.21 13.60 1.70
CA PHE A 378 -15.78 12.21 1.74
C PHE A 378 -15.72 11.57 0.35
N TYR A 379 -16.65 11.89 -0.54
CA TYR A 379 -16.62 11.45 -1.93
C TYR A 379 -15.33 11.90 -2.63
N GLU A 380 -15.01 13.19 -2.57
CA GLU A 380 -13.82 13.76 -3.20
C GLU A 380 -12.53 13.21 -2.56
N LYS A 381 -12.52 13.06 -1.23
CA LYS A 381 -11.40 12.48 -0.50
C LYS A 381 -11.12 11.04 -0.92
N VAL A 382 -12.13 10.18 -0.94
CA VAL A 382 -11.97 8.78 -1.38
C VAL A 382 -11.54 8.73 -2.84
N LYS A 383 -12.24 9.45 -3.72
CA LYS A 383 -11.91 9.52 -5.14
C LYS A 383 -10.46 9.93 -5.35
N SER A 384 -10.04 11.08 -4.76
CA SER A 384 -8.68 11.60 -4.94
C SER A 384 -7.59 10.66 -4.46
N THR A 385 -7.86 9.92 -3.39
CA THR A 385 -6.90 8.98 -2.79
C THR A 385 -6.69 7.74 -3.66
N TRP A 386 -7.76 7.17 -4.22
CA TRP A 386 -7.75 5.85 -4.84
C TRP A 386 -7.73 5.84 -6.37
N THR A 387 -7.94 6.98 -7.03
CA THR A 387 -7.96 7.07 -8.50
C THR A 387 -6.76 7.81 -9.10
N GLU A 388 -5.71 8.08 -8.33
CA GLU A 388 -4.46 8.64 -8.81
C GLU A 388 -3.53 7.52 -9.26
N PRO A 389 -3.27 7.37 -10.57
CA PRO A 389 -2.66 6.16 -11.13
C PRO A 389 -1.17 6.04 -10.88
N THR A 390 -0.47 7.13 -10.60
CA THR A 390 0.97 7.09 -10.29
C THR A 390 1.24 6.84 -8.81
N PHE A 391 0.23 6.95 -7.94
CA PHE A 391 0.37 6.89 -6.48
C PHE A 391 1.45 7.85 -5.95
N GLN A 392 1.59 9.02 -6.57
CA GLN A 392 2.65 9.99 -6.27
C GLN A 392 4.09 9.41 -6.36
N SER A 393 4.29 8.24 -6.95
CA SER A 393 5.61 7.61 -7.03
C SER A 393 6.61 8.43 -7.86
N ILE A 394 6.14 9.10 -8.92
CA ILE A 394 6.95 10.02 -9.71
C ILE A 394 7.14 11.34 -8.94
N TRP A 395 6.11 11.82 -8.26
CA TRP A 395 6.15 13.03 -7.44
C TRP A 395 7.19 12.94 -6.31
N THR A 396 7.42 11.74 -5.73
CA THR A 396 8.43 11.52 -4.68
C THR A 396 9.86 11.53 -5.19
N GLY A 397 10.08 11.53 -6.50
CA GLY A 397 11.39 11.59 -7.15
C GLY A 397 11.94 13.03 -7.30
N PRO A 398 12.77 13.28 -8.33
CA PRO A 398 13.40 14.56 -8.60
C PRO A 398 12.42 15.72 -8.77
N GLN A 399 12.81 16.90 -8.28
CA GLN A 399 12.07 18.15 -8.47
C GLN A 399 12.86 19.14 -9.31
N ILE A 400 12.30 19.61 -10.42
CA ILE A 400 12.92 20.58 -11.31
C ILE A 400 13.24 21.88 -10.59
N GLU A 401 12.30 22.39 -9.80
CA GLU A 401 12.41 23.65 -9.07
C GLU A 401 13.58 23.69 -8.06
N ARG A 402 14.10 22.51 -7.67
CA ARG A 402 15.24 22.36 -6.76
C ARG A 402 16.54 21.99 -7.48
N GLN A 403 16.61 22.21 -8.80
CA GLN A 403 17.79 21.87 -9.63
C GLN A 403 18.19 20.38 -9.52
N GLN A 404 17.23 19.50 -9.35
CA GLN A 404 17.44 18.06 -9.31
C GLN A 404 17.11 17.49 -10.69
N TYR A 405 18.12 17.39 -11.55
CA TYR A 405 17.89 16.99 -12.95
C TYR A 405 18.20 15.52 -13.17
N MET A 406 17.33 14.89 -13.96
CA MET A 406 17.63 13.62 -14.59
C MET A 406 18.50 13.83 -15.84
N LYS A 407 19.60 13.07 -15.98
CA LYS A 407 20.52 13.21 -17.12
C LYS A 407 19.88 12.79 -18.47
N PRO A 408 19.23 11.61 -18.61
CA PRO A 408 18.64 11.18 -19.87
C PRO A 408 17.37 11.96 -20.24
N ALA A 409 17.21 12.30 -21.53
CA ALA A 409 16.07 13.03 -22.04
C ALA A 409 14.72 12.31 -21.79
N VAL A 410 14.72 10.98 -21.87
CA VAL A 410 13.51 10.18 -21.59
C VAL A 410 13.04 10.34 -20.15
N LEU A 411 13.95 10.30 -19.17
CA LEU A 411 13.61 10.49 -17.77
C LEU A 411 13.22 11.95 -17.47
N ARG A 412 13.92 12.92 -18.09
CA ARG A 412 13.50 14.33 -18.03
C ARG A 412 12.07 14.51 -18.54
N SER A 413 11.70 13.84 -19.64
CA SER A 413 10.35 13.91 -20.18
C SER A 413 9.28 13.40 -19.19
N ILE A 414 9.66 12.47 -18.29
CA ILE A 414 8.77 11.98 -17.23
C ILE A 414 8.72 12.96 -16.07
N TYR A 415 9.87 13.30 -15.46
CA TYR A 415 9.92 14.11 -14.24
C TYR A 415 9.65 15.61 -14.46
N GLU A 416 9.66 16.08 -15.72
CA GLU A 416 9.30 17.44 -16.12
C GLU A 416 7.85 17.59 -16.65
N GLU A 417 6.99 16.61 -16.42
CA GLU A 417 5.58 16.59 -16.85
C GLU A 417 5.39 16.79 -18.36
N ARG A 418 6.33 16.29 -19.17
CA ARG A 418 6.24 16.32 -20.62
C ARG A 418 5.54 15.08 -21.16
N LYS A 419 5.65 14.81 -22.47
CA LYS A 419 5.01 13.65 -23.14
C LYS A 419 5.30 12.30 -22.44
N GLY A 420 6.53 12.09 -21.92
CA GLY A 420 6.87 10.88 -21.18
C GLY A 420 6.01 10.66 -19.93
N TYR A 421 5.77 11.73 -19.16
CA TYR A 421 4.86 11.67 -18.02
C TYR A 421 3.44 11.31 -18.45
N GLN A 422 2.92 11.97 -19.50
CA GLN A 422 1.55 11.71 -19.99
C GLN A 422 1.37 10.25 -20.41
N ILE A 423 2.36 9.68 -21.11
CA ILE A 423 2.35 8.29 -21.52
C ILE A 423 2.36 7.35 -20.30
N ILE A 424 3.27 7.56 -19.36
CA ILE A 424 3.37 6.73 -18.15
C ILE A 424 2.08 6.85 -17.31
N ASN A 425 1.58 8.06 -17.10
CA ASN A 425 0.34 8.28 -16.35
C ASN A 425 -0.84 7.55 -17.01
N PHE A 426 -0.95 7.61 -18.33
CA PHE A 426 -2.01 6.93 -19.08
C PHE A 426 -1.89 5.39 -19.03
N LEU A 427 -0.67 4.85 -19.13
CA LEU A 427 -0.43 3.41 -18.97
C LEU A 427 -0.78 2.93 -17.57
N LEU A 428 -0.41 3.70 -16.54
CA LEU A 428 -0.74 3.39 -15.15
C LEU A 428 -2.24 3.53 -14.86
N LEU A 429 -2.92 4.50 -15.48
CA LEU A 429 -4.38 4.63 -15.43
C LEU A 429 -5.07 3.39 -16.01
N THR A 430 -4.60 2.92 -17.17
CA THR A 430 -5.12 1.72 -17.83
C THR A 430 -4.91 0.47 -16.97
N LEU A 431 -3.74 0.33 -16.38
CA LEU A 431 -3.43 -0.78 -15.47
C LEU A 431 -4.28 -0.73 -14.20
N LEU A 432 -4.40 0.45 -13.56
CA LEU A 432 -5.19 0.63 -12.34
C LEU A 432 -6.67 0.30 -12.59
N ALA A 433 -7.24 0.81 -13.68
CA ALA A 433 -8.60 0.48 -14.09
C ALA A 433 -8.79 -1.04 -14.31
N SER A 434 -7.82 -1.68 -14.96
CA SER A 434 -7.83 -3.14 -15.18
C SER A 434 -7.79 -3.92 -13.87
N ILE A 435 -6.95 -3.52 -12.91
CA ILE A 435 -6.87 -4.18 -11.60
C ILE A 435 -8.20 -4.05 -10.86
N TYR A 436 -8.83 -2.86 -10.84
CA TYR A 436 -10.12 -2.67 -10.17
C TYR A 436 -11.23 -3.47 -10.83
N LEU A 437 -11.37 -3.39 -12.16
CA LEU A 437 -12.39 -4.12 -12.91
C LEU A 437 -12.27 -5.64 -12.74
N LEU A 438 -11.05 -6.18 -12.87
CA LEU A 438 -10.81 -7.61 -12.74
C LEU A 438 -11.00 -8.09 -11.30
N SER A 439 -10.57 -7.31 -10.30
CA SER A 439 -10.80 -7.65 -8.89
C SER A 439 -12.28 -7.53 -8.50
N CYS A 440 -12.99 -6.56 -9.08
CA CYS A 440 -14.45 -6.44 -8.94
C CYS A 440 -15.15 -7.67 -9.52
N PHE A 441 -14.79 -8.05 -10.74
CA PHE A 441 -15.32 -9.28 -11.36
C PHE A 441 -15.03 -10.52 -10.51
N PHE A 442 -13.82 -10.66 -9.95
CA PHE A 442 -13.48 -11.76 -9.05
C PHE A 442 -14.45 -11.86 -7.87
N ILE A 443 -14.69 -10.75 -7.18
CA ILE A 443 -15.57 -10.72 -6.01
C ILE A 443 -17.01 -11.02 -6.40
N LEU A 444 -17.51 -10.41 -7.48
CA LEU A 444 -18.88 -10.67 -7.95
C LEU A 444 -19.06 -12.13 -8.38
N HIS A 445 -18.08 -12.71 -9.08
CA HIS A 445 -18.10 -14.12 -9.44
C HIS A 445 -18.11 -15.03 -8.22
N LYS A 446 -17.28 -14.74 -7.20
CA LYS A 446 -17.28 -15.49 -5.93
C LYS A 446 -18.56 -15.31 -5.12
N PHE A 447 -19.24 -14.19 -5.27
CA PHE A 447 -20.47 -13.89 -4.56
C PHE A 447 -21.69 -14.59 -5.17
N PHE A 448 -21.80 -14.59 -6.51
CA PHE A 448 -23.01 -15.03 -7.21
C PHE A 448 -22.91 -16.41 -7.88
N VAL A 449 -21.71 -16.86 -8.26
CA VAL A 449 -21.55 -18.01 -9.15
C VAL A 449 -20.73 -19.14 -8.51
N ALA A 450 -19.71 -18.83 -7.74
CA ALA A 450 -18.78 -19.85 -7.26
C ALA A 450 -19.37 -20.68 -6.12
N GLU A 451 -19.35 -22.01 -6.26
CA GLU A 451 -19.76 -22.96 -5.22
C GLU A 451 -18.72 -23.04 -4.07
N GLU A 452 -17.44 -22.90 -4.40
CA GLU A 452 -16.36 -22.99 -3.42
C GLU A 452 -16.07 -21.64 -2.77
N LYS A 453 -16.15 -21.61 -1.44
CA LYS A 453 -15.81 -20.45 -0.63
C LYS A 453 -14.31 -20.27 -0.56
N LEU A 454 -13.90 -19.00 -0.52
CA LEU A 454 -12.53 -18.62 -0.22
C LEU A 454 -12.18 -19.03 1.22
N THR A 455 -10.93 -19.46 1.43
CA THR A 455 -10.40 -19.68 2.77
C THR A 455 -10.18 -18.34 3.47
N PRO A 456 -10.05 -18.30 4.81
CA PRO A 456 -9.74 -17.05 5.51
C PRO A 456 -8.51 -16.33 4.98
N PHE A 457 -7.48 -17.07 4.58
CA PHE A 457 -6.26 -16.47 4.02
C PHE A 457 -6.44 -15.92 2.61
N ASP A 458 -7.38 -16.43 1.80
CA ASP A 458 -7.71 -15.84 0.51
C ASP A 458 -8.39 -14.46 0.64
N LEU A 459 -8.97 -14.17 1.82
CA LEU A 459 -9.65 -12.90 2.09
C LEU A 459 -8.69 -11.76 2.46
N TYR A 460 -7.37 -12.02 2.63
CA TYR A 460 -6.42 -11.02 3.09
C TYR A 460 -6.42 -9.71 2.28
N PRO A 461 -6.45 -9.73 0.93
CA PRO A 461 -6.38 -8.49 0.16
C PRO A 461 -7.62 -7.63 0.34
N PHE A 462 -8.78 -8.26 0.53
CA PHE A 462 -10.06 -7.58 0.69
C PHE A 462 -10.21 -7.00 2.09
N ILE A 463 -9.83 -7.75 3.14
CA ILE A 463 -9.80 -7.23 4.52
C ILE A 463 -8.82 -6.06 4.61
N PHE A 464 -7.66 -6.16 3.94
CA PHE A 464 -6.67 -5.09 3.91
C PHE A 464 -7.18 -3.85 3.17
N LEU A 465 -7.82 -4.02 2.00
CA LEU A 465 -8.46 -2.94 1.26
C LEU A 465 -9.51 -2.21 2.09
N LEU A 466 -10.40 -2.96 2.75
CA LEU A 466 -11.46 -2.38 3.60
C LEU A 466 -10.88 -1.68 4.83
N GLY A 467 -9.89 -2.28 5.49
CA GLY A 467 -9.18 -1.67 6.61
C GLY A 467 -8.45 -0.38 6.22
N GLY A 468 -7.79 -0.38 5.05
CA GLY A 468 -7.18 0.81 4.48
C GLY A 468 -8.19 1.89 4.10
N GLY A 469 -9.30 1.50 3.47
CA GLY A 469 -10.40 2.40 3.14
C GLY A 469 -10.95 3.10 4.38
N LEU A 470 -11.26 2.34 5.42
CA LEU A 470 -11.75 2.87 6.69
C LEU A 470 -10.73 3.78 7.38
N PHE A 471 -9.45 3.39 7.40
CA PHE A 471 -8.40 4.21 7.99
C PHE A 471 -8.25 5.55 7.28
N HIS A 472 -8.10 5.55 5.95
CA HIS A 472 -7.92 6.76 5.16
C HIS A 472 -9.19 7.59 5.02
N PHE A 473 -10.35 7.07 5.39
CA PHE A 473 -11.58 7.82 5.49
C PHE A 473 -11.51 8.88 6.61
N PHE A 474 -10.88 8.54 7.74
CA PHE A 474 -10.76 9.45 8.90
C PHE A 474 -9.38 10.11 9.03
N TRP A 475 -8.32 9.41 8.65
CA TRP A 475 -6.94 9.87 8.76
C TRP A 475 -6.56 10.79 7.61
N GLU A 476 -5.52 11.62 7.79
CA GLU A 476 -4.88 12.33 6.66
C GLU A 476 -4.54 11.34 5.55
N THR A 477 -4.82 11.74 4.30
CA THR A 477 -4.68 10.86 3.16
C THR A 477 -3.76 11.40 2.08
N LYS A 478 -3.18 10.48 1.31
CA LYS A 478 -2.40 10.69 0.08
C LYS A 478 -2.48 9.43 -0.76
N SER A 479 -2.43 9.57 -2.08
CA SER A 479 -2.43 8.41 -2.97
C SER A 479 -1.23 7.48 -2.74
N GLN A 480 -0.06 8.01 -2.34
CA GLN A 480 1.13 7.21 -1.99
C GLN A 480 0.92 6.23 -0.83
N TYR A 481 -0.12 6.40 -0.03
CA TYR A 481 -0.39 5.49 1.08
C TYR A 481 -1.16 4.26 0.64
N VAL A 482 -1.89 4.36 -0.49
CA VAL A 482 -2.83 3.32 -0.89
C VAL A 482 -2.31 2.39 -1.99
N TYR A 483 -1.15 2.63 -2.57
CA TYR A 483 -0.61 1.78 -3.63
C TYR A 483 -0.43 0.31 -3.19
N ILE A 484 -0.08 0.08 -1.92
CA ILE A 484 0.13 -1.27 -1.37
C ILE A 484 -1.16 -2.10 -1.34
N TYR A 485 -2.31 -1.46 -1.11
CA TYR A 485 -3.61 -2.15 -1.12
C TYR A 485 -3.97 -2.59 -2.54
N VAL A 486 -3.73 -1.73 -3.52
CA VAL A 486 -3.97 -2.03 -4.94
C VAL A 486 -3.01 -3.09 -5.45
N LEU A 487 -1.73 -3.02 -5.07
CA LEU A 487 -0.74 -4.05 -5.40
C LEU A 487 -1.20 -5.44 -4.93
N LEU A 488 -1.80 -5.54 -3.75
CA LEU A 488 -2.24 -6.82 -3.19
C LEU A 488 -3.58 -7.31 -3.77
N LEU A 489 -4.28 -6.52 -4.59
CA LEU A 489 -5.40 -6.99 -5.41
C LEU A 489 -4.95 -7.73 -6.68
N ILE A 490 -3.69 -7.60 -7.09
CA ILE A 490 -3.18 -8.20 -8.33
C ILE A 490 -3.41 -9.72 -8.41
N PRO A 491 -3.23 -10.54 -7.36
CA PRO A 491 -3.53 -11.96 -7.44
C PRO A 491 -5.00 -12.27 -7.76
N SER A 492 -5.96 -11.49 -7.24
CA SER A 492 -7.39 -11.65 -7.56
C SER A 492 -7.71 -11.22 -8.99
N ALA A 493 -7.09 -10.14 -9.48
CA ALA A 493 -7.18 -9.72 -10.88
C ALA A 493 -6.59 -10.77 -11.83
N ALA A 494 -5.45 -11.37 -11.48
CA ALA A 494 -4.84 -12.47 -12.22
C ALA A 494 -5.73 -13.72 -12.27
N GLN A 495 -6.40 -14.04 -11.17
CA GLN A 495 -7.34 -15.16 -11.14
C GLN A 495 -8.54 -14.91 -12.08
N SER A 496 -9.11 -13.70 -12.08
CA SER A 496 -10.18 -13.32 -13.01
C SER A 496 -9.77 -13.48 -14.46
N LEU A 497 -8.56 -13.08 -14.83
CA LEU A 497 -8.05 -13.27 -16.22
C LEU A 497 -8.01 -14.75 -16.60
N VAL A 498 -7.57 -15.60 -15.71
CA VAL A 498 -7.52 -17.05 -15.96
C VAL A 498 -8.92 -17.64 -16.06
N ASP A 499 -9.81 -17.31 -15.12
CA ASP A 499 -11.19 -17.82 -15.10
C ASP A 499 -11.96 -17.41 -16.37
N LEU A 500 -11.88 -16.13 -16.77
CA LEU A 500 -12.49 -15.62 -18.03
C LEU A 500 -11.88 -16.29 -19.25
N SER A 501 -10.57 -16.48 -19.30
CA SER A 501 -9.89 -17.12 -20.42
C SER A 501 -10.24 -18.62 -20.52
N ASP A 502 -10.39 -19.31 -19.39
CA ASP A 502 -10.82 -20.71 -19.37
C ASP A 502 -12.28 -20.86 -19.85
N TRP A 503 -13.15 -19.96 -19.40
CA TRP A 503 -14.54 -19.90 -19.86
C TRP A 503 -14.61 -19.69 -21.39
N TRP A 504 -13.83 -18.76 -21.94
CA TRP A 504 -13.78 -18.49 -23.38
C TRP A 504 -13.29 -19.70 -24.19
N LYS A 505 -12.21 -20.36 -23.75
CA LYS A 505 -11.67 -21.57 -24.39
C LYS A 505 -12.68 -22.73 -24.39
N ASN A 506 -13.44 -22.89 -23.33
CA ASN A 506 -14.44 -23.96 -23.21
C ASN A 506 -15.67 -23.71 -24.10
N LYS A 507 -16.12 -22.46 -24.22
CA LYS A 507 -17.22 -22.07 -25.11
C LYS A 507 -16.87 -22.30 -26.59
N GLY A 508 -15.63 -22.00 -26.99
CA GLY A 508 -15.13 -22.22 -28.35
C GLY A 508 -14.95 -23.70 -28.75
N LYS A 509 -14.91 -24.61 -27.75
CA LYS A 509 -14.77 -26.06 -28.00
C LYS A 509 -16.09 -26.82 -28.07
N GLY A 510 -17.26 -26.15 -28.13
CA GLY A 510 -18.57 -26.78 -28.32
C GLY A 510 -18.98 -27.76 -27.21
N LYS A 511 -18.38 -27.69 -26.00
CA LYS A 511 -18.86 -28.42 -24.84
C LYS A 511 -20.15 -27.74 -24.39
N SER A 512 -21.25 -28.44 -24.64
CA SER A 512 -22.63 -28.01 -24.59
C SER A 512 -22.94 -27.13 -23.37
N THR A 513 -23.66 -26.06 -23.63
CA THR A 513 -24.41 -25.19 -22.71
C THR A 513 -25.27 -25.94 -21.69
N ASP A 514 -25.60 -27.22 -21.93
CA ASP A 514 -26.46 -28.04 -21.09
C ASP A 514 -25.96 -28.30 -19.64
N GLN A 515 -24.66 -28.16 -19.39
CA GLN A 515 -24.14 -28.28 -18.02
C GLN A 515 -24.03 -26.93 -17.28
N LEU A 516 -24.06 -25.83 -18.01
CA LEU A 516 -24.05 -24.48 -17.44
C LEU A 516 -25.45 -23.94 -17.19
N GLU A 517 -26.44 -24.28 -18.06
CA GLU A 517 -27.86 -23.95 -17.84
C GLU A 517 -28.51 -24.75 -16.69
N LYS A 518 -27.93 -25.89 -16.32
CA LYS A 518 -28.36 -26.62 -15.10
C LYS A 518 -27.71 -26.06 -13.82
N LYS A 519 -26.82 -25.09 -13.90
CA LYS A 519 -26.11 -24.46 -12.77
C LYS A 519 -26.43 -22.96 -12.60
N LEU A 520 -27.23 -22.37 -13.48
CA LEU A 520 -27.92 -21.10 -13.32
C LEU A 520 -29.35 -21.34 -12.85
#